data_8aa4518533249cfa8ab6692fdfdaa0a7
#
_entry.id   8aa4518533249cfa8ab6692fdfdaa0a7
#
_cell.length_a   1.000
_cell.length_b   1.000
_cell.length_c   1.000
_cell.angle_alpha   90.00
_cell.angle_beta   90.00
_cell.angle_gamma   90.00
#
_symmetry.space_group_name_H-M   'P 1'
#
loop_
_entity.id
_entity.type
_entity.pdbx_description
1 polymer ?
#
loop_
_entity_poly.entity_id
_entity_poly.type
_entity_poly.pdbx_seq_one_letter_code
_entity_poly.pdbx_strand_id
1 'polypeptide(L)'
;MGVKSLKKREHQLSNTAQQLEILNSGIFAAGGELPKFEDKLKETQTGPIRPKKLEILQLNLGYMCNQVCAHCHVDAGPDRKEMMSRVTLKKCLQILQQTSVNTLDLTGGAPEMHPDFRWFVTEASKIGVKDFIVRSNLTILRANKKYYDLPEFFKVHNIHVVSSLPFYKKEKTDRQRGEGVFSQSIQALKALNKVGYGLSGSGLQLDLVYNPAGAFLAGNQQALEQDF
;
A
#
# COMPACT_ATOMS: atom_id res chain seq x y z
N MET A 1 -19.57 0.24 17.94
CA MET A 1 -18.43 -0.71 17.95
C MET A 1 -17.64 -0.51 16.67
N GLY A 2 -16.30 -0.29 16.77
CA GLY A 2 -15.48 -0.11 15.57
C GLY A 2 -15.44 -1.37 14.70
N VAL A 3 -15.30 -1.19 13.39
CA VAL A 3 -15.12 -2.30 12.45
C VAL A 3 -13.81 -3.01 12.78
N LYS A 4 -13.84 -4.35 12.82
CA LYS A 4 -12.68 -5.19 13.16
C LYS A 4 -12.16 -5.90 11.91
N SER A 5 -10.88 -6.27 11.89
CA SER A 5 -10.27 -7.11 10.84
C SER A 5 -11.03 -8.42 10.65
N LEU A 6 -10.87 -9.06 9.49
CA LEU A 6 -11.45 -10.39 9.24
C LEU A 6 -10.92 -11.41 10.23
N LYS A 7 -9.62 -11.31 10.59
CA LYS A 7 -8.99 -12.17 11.60
C LYS A 7 -9.70 -12.06 12.94
N LYS A 8 -10.02 -10.84 13.39
CA LYS A 8 -10.71 -10.64 14.67
C LYS A 8 -12.17 -11.08 14.64
N ARG A 9 -12.74 -11.24 13.46
CA ARG A 9 -14.08 -11.79 13.20
C ARG A 9 -14.07 -13.29 12.93
N GLU A 10 -12.90 -13.94 13.04
CA GLU A 10 -12.70 -15.37 12.76
C GLU A 10 -13.20 -15.80 11.37
N HIS A 11 -13.09 -14.89 10.40
CA HIS A 11 -13.53 -15.15 9.04
C HIS A 11 -12.53 -16.06 8.32
N GLN A 12 -13.01 -17.08 7.60
CA GLN A 12 -12.16 -18.05 6.89
C GLN A 12 -11.13 -17.42 5.95
N LEU A 13 -11.46 -16.31 5.29
CA LEU A 13 -10.55 -15.57 4.41
C LEU A 13 -9.43 -14.82 5.17
N SER A 14 -9.38 -14.86 6.48
CA SER A 14 -8.25 -14.36 7.25
C SER A 14 -7.08 -15.35 7.34
N ASN A 15 -7.31 -16.60 6.94
CA ASN A 15 -6.32 -17.67 6.96
C ASN A 15 -5.67 -17.80 5.57
N THR A 16 -4.36 -17.53 5.50
CA THR A 16 -3.61 -17.57 4.24
C THR A 16 -3.64 -18.95 3.56
N ALA A 17 -3.57 -20.04 4.34
CA ALA A 17 -3.62 -21.39 3.77
C ALA A 17 -4.97 -21.66 3.11
N GLN A 18 -6.08 -21.28 3.76
CA GLN A 18 -7.42 -21.39 3.18
C GLN A 18 -7.61 -20.51 1.95
N GLN A 19 -7.08 -19.27 1.96
CA GLN A 19 -7.09 -18.42 0.76
C GLN A 19 -6.39 -19.10 -0.41
N LEU A 20 -5.18 -19.65 -0.18
CA LEU A 20 -4.43 -20.34 -1.21
C LEU A 20 -5.15 -21.60 -1.72
N GLU A 21 -5.77 -22.37 -0.83
CA GLU A 21 -6.57 -23.52 -1.20
C GLU A 21 -7.74 -23.14 -2.12
N ILE A 22 -8.51 -22.10 -1.76
CA ILE A 22 -9.60 -21.58 -2.58
C ILE A 22 -9.09 -21.09 -3.94
N LEU A 23 -8.01 -20.34 -3.98
CA LEU A 23 -7.44 -19.81 -5.23
C LEU A 23 -6.90 -20.93 -6.13
N ASN A 24 -6.28 -21.97 -5.55
CA ASN A 24 -5.70 -23.09 -6.28
C ASN A 24 -6.74 -24.14 -6.69
N SER A 25 -7.93 -24.14 -6.09
CA SER A 25 -9.01 -25.06 -6.46
C SER A 25 -9.51 -24.86 -7.88
N GLY A 26 -9.29 -23.67 -8.46
CA GLY A 26 -9.79 -23.31 -9.79
C GLY A 26 -11.31 -23.16 -9.87
N ILE A 27 -12.02 -23.33 -8.74
CA ILE A 27 -13.48 -23.27 -8.67
C ILE A 27 -13.92 -21.87 -8.28
N PHE A 28 -14.68 -21.22 -9.14
CA PHE A 28 -15.32 -19.93 -8.84
C PHE A 28 -16.75 -20.13 -8.34
N ALA A 29 -17.21 -19.18 -7.51
CA ALA A 29 -18.56 -19.17 -6.97
C ALA A 29 -19.68 -19.21 -8.04
N ALA A 30 -19.35 -18.93 -9.30
CA ALA A 30 -20.27 -19.01 -10.45
C ALA A 30 -20.22 -20.35 -11.21
N GLY A 31 -19.50 -21.36 -10.68
CA GLY A 31 -19.50 -22.72 -11.26
C GLY A 31 -18.63 -22.94 -12.50
N GLY A 32 -17.67 -22.04 -12.77
CA GLY A 32 -16.70 -22.19 -13.87
C GLY A 32 -15.31 -22.58 -13.37
N GLU A 33 -14.61 -23.44 -14.12
CA GLU A 33 -13.17 -23.67 -13.92
C GLU A 33 -12.37 -22.56 -14.59
N LEU A 34 -11.44 -21.93 -13.86
CA LEU A 34 -10.44 -21.10 -14.49
C LEU A 34 -9.34 -21.94 -15.11
N PRO A 35 -8.88 -21.57 -16.31
CA PRO A 35 -7.72 -22.20 -16.91
C PRO A 35 -6.49 -21.95 -16.02
N LYS A 36 -5.64 -22.95 -15.88
CA LYS A 36 -4.36 -22.81 -15.18
C LYS A 36 -3.47 -21.83 -15.91
N PHE A 37 -2.75 -21.01 -15.16
CA PHE A 37 -1.87 -19.99 -15.73
C PHE A 37 -0.80 -20.56 -16.66
N GLU A 38 -0.20 -21.70 -16.27
CA GLU A 38 0.80 -22.40 -17.08
C GLU A 38 0.25 -22.88 -18.43
N ASP A 39 -1.01 -23.30 -18.47
CA ASP A 39 -1.64 -23.75 -19.71
C ASP A 39 -1.89 -22.56 -20.65
N LYS A 40 -2.31 -21.41 -20.09
CA LYS A 40 -2.43 -20.17 -20.88
C LYS A 40 -1.09 -19.68 -21.41
N LEU A 41 -0.01 -19.77 -20.65
CA LEU A 41 1.33 -19.44 -21.14
C LEU A 41 1.76 -20.35 -22.32
N LYS A 42 1.42 -21.63 -22.27
CA LYS A 42 1.69 -22.58 -23.39
C LYS A 42 0.86 -22.22 -24.62
N GLU A 43 -0.45 -22.00 -24.45
CA GLU A 43 -1.37 -21.62 -25.54
C GLU A 43 -0.91 -20.34 -26.26
N THR A 44 -0.46 -19.34 -25.51
CA THR A 44 -0.01 -18.05 -26.05
C THR A 44 1.45 -18.04 -26.49
N GLN A 45 2.19 -19.16 -26.30
CA GLN A 45 3.63 -19.29 -26.58
C GLN A 45 4.49 -18.23 -25.86
N THR A 46 4.05 -17.74 -24.72
CA THR A 46 4.76 -16.70 -23.93
C THR A 46 5.54 -17.26 -22.74
N GLY A 47 5.49 -18.54 -22.50
CA GLY A 47 6.21 -19.19 -21.40
C GLY A 47 7.56 -19.79 -21.79
N PRO A 48 8.39 -20.15 -20.80
CA PRO A 48 8.25 -19.81 -19.38
C PRO A 48 8.65 -18.38 -19.08
N ILE A 49 7.91 -17.73 -18.16
CA ILE A 49 8.29 -16.39 -17.68
C ILE A 49 9.52 -16.52 -16.78
N ARG A 50 10.57 -15.77 -17.09
CA ARG A 50 11.81 -15.73 -16.29
C ARG A 50 12.04 -14.34 -15.72
N PRO A 51 12.50 -14.22 -14.46
CA PRO A 51 12.89 -12.94 -13.90
C PRO A 51 14.09 -12.39 -14.69
N LYS A 52 14.11 -11.08 -14.95
CA LYS A 52 15.23 -10.40 -15.60
C LYS A 52 16.16 -9.80 -14.55
N LYS A 53 15.78 -8.66 -14.02
CA LYS A 53 16.57 -7.86 -13.09
C LYS A 53 15.73 -7.54 -11.86
N LEU A 54 16.32 -7.58 -10.69
CA LEU A 54 15.69 -7.06 -9.47
C LEU A 54 15.89 -5.54 -9.45
N GLU A 55 14.82 -4.78 -9.58
CA GLU A 55 14.83 -3.32 -9.65
C GLU A 55 14.23 -2.67 -8.41
N ILE A 56 13.19 -3.30 -7.85
CA ILE A 56 12.43 -2.80 -6.71
C ILE A 56 12.41 -3.86 -5.61
N LEU A 57 12.75 -3.47 -4.39
CA LEU A 57 12.49 -4.27 -3.20
C LEU A 57 11.23 -3.75 -2.52
N GLN A 58 10.12 -4.49 -2.65
CA GLN A 58 8.89 -4.18 -1.95
C GLN A 58 8.82 -4.95 -0.63
N LEU A 59 8.55 -4.24 0.47
CA LEU A 59 8.45 -4.81 1.81
C LEU A 59 7.10 -4.49 2.45
N ASN A 60 6.39 -5.54 2.88
CA ASN A 60 5.25 -5.40 3.77
C ASN A 60 5.76 -5.36 5.21
N LEU A 61 5.68 -4.19 5.86
CA LEU A 61 6.20 -3.98 7.21
C LEU A 61 5.31 -4.57 8.31
N GLY A 62 4.05 -4.90 7.99
CA GLY A 62 3.12 -5.49 8.93
C GLY A 62 1.66 -5.17 8.62
N TYR A 63 0.76 -5.64 9.47
CA TYR A 63 -0.69 -5.51 9.27
C TYR A 63 -1.34 -4.49 10.20
N MET A 64 -0.56 -3.83 11.06
CA MET A 64 -1.08 -2.76 11.90
C MET A 64 -1.48 -1.56 11.03
N CYS A 65 -2.71 -1.08 11.21
CA CYS A 65 -3.27 0.07 10.51
C CYS A 65 -4.22 0.83 11.41
N ASN A 66 -4.31 2.14 11.23
CA ASN A 66 -5.31 2.96 11.93
C ASN A 66 -6.72 2.89 11.29
N GLN A 67 -6.88 2.15 10.19
CA GLN A 67 -8.13 1.94 9.47
C GLN A 67 -8.47 0.45 9.33
N VAL A 68 -9.76 0.16 9.11
CA VAL A 68 -10.26 -1.15 8.66
C VAL A 68 -11.09 -0.91 7.40
N CYS A 69 -10.45 -1.03 6.24
CA CYS A 69 -11.10 -0.80 4.95
C CYS A 69 -11.82 -2.05 4.46
N ALA A 70 -13.01 -1.89 3.89
CA ALA A 70 -13.81 -3.02 3.39
C ALA A 70 -13.11 -3.82 2.28
N HIS A 71 -12.22 -3.18 1.52
CA HIS A 71 -11.47 -3.76 0.39
C HIS A 71 -9.99 -4.08 0.74
N CYS A 72 -9.64 -4.15 2.02
CA CYS A 72 -8.26 -4.37 2.42
C CYS A 72 -7.80 -5.79 2.08
N HIS A 73 -6.93 -5.93 1.08
CA HIS A 73 -6.43 -7.24 0.61
C HIS A 73 -5.47 -7.93 1.59
N VAL A 74 -4.92 -7.19 2.57
CA VAL A 74 -4.03 -7.76 3.62
C VAL A 74 -4.74 -7.89 4.97
N ASP A 75 -6.02 -7.56 5.05
CA ASP A 75 -6.80 -7.58 6.28
C ASP A 75 -6.12 -6.82 7.43
N ALA A 76 -5.62 -5.61 7.13
CA ALA A 76 -4.99 -4.75 8.11
C ALA A 76 -6.00 -4.10 9.05
N GLY A 77 -5.54 -3.75 10.26
CA GLY A 77 -6.40 -3.08 11.23
C GLY A 77 -5.68 -2.72 12.53
N PRO A 78 -6.32 -1.94 13.41
CA PRO A 78 -5.74 -1.55 14.69
C PRO A 78 -5.63 -2.73 15.69
N ASP A 79 -6.33 -3.81 15.43
CA ASP A 79 -6.29 -5.05 16.20
C ASP A 79 -5.20 -6.03 15.73
N ARG A 80 -4.50 -5.72 14.61
CA ARG A 80 -3.41 -6.52 14.05
C ARG A 80 -2.08 -6.12 14.68
N LYS A 81 -1.28 -7.12 15.04
CA LYS A 81 0.00 -6.91 15.72
C LYS A 81 1.20 -7.48 14.96
N GLU A 82 0.93 -8.17 13.87
CA GLU A 82 1.97 -8.77 13.05
C GLU A 82 2.81 -7.67 12.40
N MET A 83 4.11 -7.70 12.67
CA MET A 83 5.08 -6.75 12.16
C MET A 83 6.39 -7.44 11.83
N MET A 84 7.09 -6.94 10.83
CA MET A 84 8.43 -7.38 10.46
C MET A 84 9.40 -7.08 11.61
N SER A 85 10.21 -8.07 12.00
CA SER A 85 11.17 -7.85 13.07
C SER A 85 12.33 -6.96 12.63
N ARG A 86 12.94 -6.25 13.57
CA ARG A 86 14.15 -5.46 13.31
C ARG A 86 15.30 -6.32 12.75
N VAL A 87 15.38 -7.59 13.14
CA VAL A 87 16.36 -8.53 12.58
C VAL A 87 16.11 -8.74 11.09
N THR A 88 14.85 -8.94 10.70
CA THR A 88 14.46 -9.07 9.29
C THR A 88 14.73 -7.79 8.51
N LEU A 89 14.40 -6.61 9.05
CA LEU A 89 14.72 -5.32 8.45
C LEU A 89 16.23 -5.14 8.20
N LYS A 90 17.07 -5.54 9.16
CA LYS A 90 18.55 -5.53 8.97
C LYS A 90 18.99 -6.44 7.83
N LYS A 91 18.38 -7.62 7.67
CA LYS A 91 18.65 -8.49 6.51
C LYS A 91 18.24 -7.83 5.18
N CYS A 92 17.11 -7.12 5.16
CA CYS A 92 16.70 -6.35 3.99
C CYS A 92 17.72 -5.25 3.64
N LEU A 93 18.27 -4.54 4.63
CA LEU A 93 19.36 -3.57 4.40
C LEU A 93 20.60 -4.24 3.81
N GLN A 94 20.98 -5.44 4.28
CA GLN A 94 22.10 -6.20 3.71
C GLN A 94 21.83 -6.57 2.25
N ILE A 95 20.61 -6.98 1.89
CA ILE A 95 20.24 -7.27 0.50
C ILE A 95 20.36 -6.00 -0.35
N LEU A 96 19.88 -4.85 0.12
CA LEU A 96 20.02 -3.58 -0.58
C LEU A 96 21.47 -3.19 -0.82
N GLN A 97 22.38 -3.45 0.14
CA GLN A 97 23.82 -3.21 -0.01
C GLN A 97 24.50 -4.14 -1.01
N GLN A 98 24.02 -5.38 -1.13
CA GLN A 98 24.62 -6.43 -1.95
C GLN A 98 24.05 -6.51 -3.38
N THR A 99 23.02 -5.74 -3.68
CA THR A 99 22.34 -5.76 -4.97
C THR A 99 22.33 -4.37 -5.61
N SER A 100 21.97 -4.33 -6.89
CA SER A 100 21.78 -3.06 -7.62
C SER A 100 20.38 -2.48 -7.49
N VAL A 101 19.62 -2.91 -6.47
CA VAL A 101 18.27 -2.39 -6.20
C VAL A 101 18.38 -0.96 -5.71
N ASN A 102 17.73 -0.04 -6.42
CA ASN A 102 17.74 1.39 -6.07
C ASN A 102 16.42 1.88 -5.51
N THR A 103 15.35 1.09 -5.66
CA THR A 103 13.99 1.48 -5.23
C THR A 103 13.53 0.60 -4.08
N LEU A 104 13.11 1.24 -2.99
CA LEU A 104 12.52 0.60 -1.82
C LEU A 104 11.05 1.00 -1.72
N ASP A 105 10.12 0.04 -1.88
CA ASP A 105 8.67 0.24 -1.82
C ASP A 105 8.13 -0.31 -0.48
N LEU A 106 7.71 0.56 0.41
CA LEU A 106 7.21 0.23 1.74
C LEU A 106 5.68 0.19 1.76
N THR A 107 5.14 -0.96 2.10
CA THR A 107 3.71 -1.24 2.14
C THR A 107 3.31 -1.97 3.43
N GLY A 108 2.05 -2.34 3.53
CA GLY A 108 1.50 -3.08 4.67
C GLY A 108 0.09 -2.60 5.02
N GLY A 109 -0.19 -2.52 6.30
CA GLY A 109 -1.34 -1.78 6.82
C GLY A 109 -1.12 -0.28 6.69
N ALA A 110 -0.50 0.32 7.71
CA ALA A 110 0.10 1.65 7.64
C ALA A 110 1.59 1.50 7.97
N PRO A 111 2.49 1.49 6.99
CA PRO A 111 3.91 1.24 7.21
C PRO A 111 4.53 2.24 8.20
N GLU A 112 4.00 3.45 8.29
CA GLU A 112 4.43 4.50 9.22
C GLU A 112 4.14 4.15 10.70
N MET A 113 3.25 3.19 10.95
CA MET A 113 2.97 2.70 12.31
C MET A 113 4.03 1.71 12.81
N HIS A 114 4.87 1.18 11.93
CA HIS A 114 5.97 0.31 12.33
C HIS A 114 6.96 1.10 13.20
N PRO A 115 7.35 0.60 14.39
CA PRO A 115 8.22 1.33 15.32
C PRO A 115 9.59 1.67 14.72
N ASP A 116 10.09 0.82 13.83
CA ASP A 116 11.38 1.00 13.16
C ASP A 116 11.26 1.66 11.77
N PHE A 117 10.10 2.16 11.35
CA PHE A 117 9.89 2.74 10.02
C PHE A 117 10.90 3.85 9.72
N ARG A 118 10.99 4.85 10.59
CA ARG A 118 11.89 6.01 10.40
C ARG A 118 13.35 5.57 10.40
N TRP A 119 13.72 4.72 11.34
CA TRP A 119 15.07 4.16 11.40
C TRP A 119 15.42 3.43 10.10
N PHE A 120 14.52 2.58 9.61
CA PHE A 120 14.75 1.77 8.42
C PHE A 120 14.94 2.62 7.15
N VAL A 121 14.09 3.64 6.95
CA VAL A 121 14.22 4.61 5.84
C VAL A 121 15.57 5.36 5.95
N THR A 122 15.91 5.84 7.15
CA THR A 122 17.17 6.56 7.36
C THR A 122 18.39 5.69 7.07
N GLU A 123 18.41 4.45 7.54
CA GLU A 123 19.53 3.53 7.24
C GLU A 123 19.59 3.17 5.76
N ALA A 124 18.44 2.94 5.11
CA ALA A 124 18.39 2.68 3.67
C ALA A 124 18.92 3.88 2.85
N SER A 125 18.61 5.11 3.25
CA SER A 125 19.19 6.32 2.64
C SER A 125 20.72 6.36 2.77
N LYS A 126 21.26 6.02 3.95
CA LYS A 126 22.72 6.02 4.20
C LYS A 126 23.47 5.02 3.33
N ILE A 127 22.87 3.90 3.00
CA ILE A 127 23.49 2.87 2.14
C ILE A 127 23.28 3.12 0.65
N GLY A 128 22.66 4.24 0.28
CA GLY A 128 22.59 4.71 -1.11
C GLY A 128 21.31 4.36 -1.86
N VAL A 129 20.25 3.91 -1.19
CA VAL A 129 18.92 3.81 -1.81
C VAL A 129 18.48 5.20 -2.25
N LYS A 130 18.08 5.33 -3.52
CA LYS A 130 17.75 6.62 -4.14
C LYS A 130 16.26 6.89 -4.16
N ASP A 131 15.46 5.86 -4.42
CA ASP A 131 14.04 5.98 -4.66
C ASP A 131 13.28 5.27 -3.55
N PHE A 132 12.49 6.03 -2.81
CA PHE A 132 11.61 5.52 -1.76
C PHE A 132 10.17 5.69 -2.18
N ILE A 133 9.40 4.61 -2.12
CA ILE A 133 7.94 4.63 -2.27
C ILE A 133 7.33 4.26 -0.92
N VAL A 134 6.38 5.05 -0.44
CA VAL A 134 5.58 4.72 0.75
C VAL A 134 4.11 4.69 0.37
N ARG A 135 3.49 3.52 0.57
CA ARG A 135 2.06 3.32 0.33
C ARG A 135 1.27 3.71 1.57
N SER A 136 0.97 5.01 1.65
CA SER A 136 0.30 5.63 2.79
C SER A 136 -1.23 5.63 2.65
N ASN A 137 -1.93 5.50 3.76
CA ASN A 137 -3.39 5.62 3.77
C ASN A 137 -3.88 7.08 3.97
N LEU A 138 -2.98 8.05 3.97
CA LEU A 138 -3.18 9.48 4.25
C LEU A 138 -3.60 9.77 5.70
N THR A 139 -4.65 9.14 6.20
CA THR A 139 -5.20 9.48 7.53
C THR A 139 -4.19 9.26 8.66
N ILE A 140 -3.17 8.42 8.45
CA ILE A 140 -2.10 8.22 9.42
C ILE A 140 -1.38 9.54 9.75
N LEU A 141 -1.22 10.43 8.77
CA LEU A 141 -0.56 11.72 8.93
C LEU A 141 -1.31 12.66 9.90
N ARG A 142 -2.57 12.33 10.22
CA ARG A 142 -3.45 13.09 11.11
C ARG A 142 -4.00 12.28 12.29
N ALA A 143 -3.66 10.99 12.37
CA ALA A 143 -4.19 10.09 13.38
C ALA A 143 -3.70 10.40 14.80
N ASN A 144 -2.47 10.89 14.94
CA ASN A 144 -1.87 11.20 16.24
C ASN A 144 -0.75 12.24 16.06
N LYS A 145 -0.50 13.05 17.10
CA LYS A 145 0.55 14.10 17.11
C LYS A 145 1.94 13.56 16.73
N LYS A 146 2.28 12.32 17.10
CA LYS A 146 3.56 11.67 16.76
C LYS A 146 3.80 11.46 15.26
N TYR A 147 2.77 11.63 14.43
CA TYR A 147 2.85 11.47 12.97
C TYR A 147 2.74 12.81 12.21
N TYR A 148 2.53 13.92 12.91
CA TYR A 148 2.31 15.23 12.27
C TYR A 148 3.54 15.75 11.54
N ASP A 149 4.73 15.29 11.89
CA ASP A 149 6.00 15.62 11.24
C ASP A 149 6.36 14.69 10.06
N LEU A 150 5.53 13.65 9.78
CA LEU A 150 5.78 12.74 8.66
C LEU A 150 5.88 13.45 7.30
N PRO A 151 5.08 14.48 6.96
CA PRO A 151 5.28 15.21 5.70
C PRO A 151 6.68 15.77 5.53
N GLU A 152 7.27 16.35 6.58
CA GLU A 152 8.66 16.84 6.56
C GLU A 152 9.66 15.68 6.48
N PHE A 153 9.44 14.59 7.21
CA PHE A 153 10.27 13.39 7.11
C PHE A 153 10.26 12.81 5.70
N PHE A 154 9.09 12.75 5.05
CA PHE A 154 8.96 12.29 3.67
C PHE A 154 9.72 13.19 2.70
N LYS A 155 9.60 14.51 2.87
CA LYS A 155 10.35 15.50 2.08
C LYS A 155 11.86 15.32 2.22
N VAL A 156 12.38 15.21 3.46
CA VAL A 156 13.81 15.06 3.73
C VAL A 156 14.41 13.84 3.06
N HIS A 157 13.65 12.76 2.96
CA HIS A 157 14.07 11.53 2.30
C HIS A 157 13.62 11.41 0.84
N ASN A 158 13.06 12.48 0.26
CA ASN A 158 12.50 12.49 -1.09
C ASN A 158 11.57 11.30 -1.38
N ILE A 159 10.70 10.98 -0.44
CA ILE A 159 9.80 9.83 -0.55
C ILE A 159 8.69 10.10 -1.57
N HIS A 160 8.53 9.24 -2.55
CA HIS A 160 7.35 9.19 -3.40
C HIS A 160 6.17 8.63 -2.59
N VAL A 161 5.16 9.45 -2.36
CA VAL A 161 3.97 9.08 -1.60
C VAL A 161 2.90 8.55 -2.55
N VAL A 162 2.56 7.26 -2.42
CA VAL A 162 1.46 6.64 -3.16
C VAL A 162 0.31 6.41 -2.19
N SER A 163 -0.80 7.10 -2.41
CA SER A 163 -1.88 7.16 -1.42
C SER A 163 -3.22 6.72 -1.97
N SER A 164 -3.98 6.01 -1.14
CA SER A 164 -5.31 5.57 -1.52
C SER A 164 -6.35 6.66 -1.22
N LEU A 165 -6.85 7.30 -2.25
CA LEU A 165 -8.06 8.11 -2.22
C LEU A 165 -9.01 7.57 -3.29
N PRO A 166 -9.85 6.55 -2.97
CA PRO A 166 -10.55 5.75 -3.97
C PRO A 166 -11.55 6.54 -4.81
N PHE A 167 -12.00 7.68 -4.30
CA PHE A 167 -12.91 8.56 -5.03
C PHE A 167 -12.83 10.00 -4.54
N TYR A 168 -13.11 10.96 -5.40
CA TYR A 168 -13.13 12.41 -5.10
C TYR A 168 -14.40 12.88 -4.35
N LYS A 169 -15.35 11.98 -4.05
CA LYS A 169 -16.56 12.27 -3.26
C LYS A 169 -16.51 11.56 -1.92
N LYS A 170 -16.92 12.29 -0.87
CA LYS A 170 -16.91 11.83 0.53
C LYS A 170 -17.65 10.51 0.71
N GLU A 171 -18.88 10.43 0.22
CA GLU A 171 -19.78 9.30 0.47
C GLU A 171 -19.20 7.98 -0.08
N LYS A 172 -18.56 8.04 -1.26
CA LYS A 172 -17.97 6.86 -1.87
C LYS A 172 -16.68 6.44 -1.16
N THR A 173 -15.84 7.39 -0.79
CA THR A 173 -14.59 7.12 -0.07
C THR A 173 -14.89 6.61 1.34
N ASP A 174 -15.77 7.27 2.09
CA ASP A 174 -16.11 6.87 3.46
C ASP A 174 -16.77 5.48 3.49
N ARG A 175 -17.60 5.13 2.49
CA ARG A 175 -18.20 3.79 2.37
C ARG A 175 -17.16 2.68 2.21
N GLN A 176 -16.06 2.94 1.51
CA GLN A 176 -15.01 1.93 1.30
C GLN A 176 -14.00 1.87 2.46
N ARG A 177 -13.70 3.01 3.08
CA ARG A 177 -12.55 3.14 3.97
C ARG A 177 -12.93 3.44 5.43
N GLY A 178 -14.16 3.82 5.68
CA GLY A 178 -14.67 4.21 6.98
C GLY A 178 -15.11 5.67 7.05
N GLU A 179 -16.01 5.96 7.97
CA GLU A 179 -16.56 7.30 8.18
C GLU A 179 -15.47 8.32 8.53
N GLY A 180 -15.52 9.50 7.90
CA GLY A 180 -14.60 10.60 8.13
C GLY A 180 -13.24 10.46 7.45
N VAL A 181 -12.95 9.34 6.79
CA VAL A 181 -11.68 9.11 6.10
C VAL A 181 -11.44 10.12 5.00
N PHE A 182 -12.47 10.48 4.22
CA PHE A 182 -12.33 11.50 3.18
C PHE A 182 -11.83 12.83 3.76
N SER A 183 -12.50 13.35 4.79
CA SER A 183 -12.14 14.64 5.39
C SER A 183 -10.73 14.63 6.00
N GLN A 184 -10.33 13.54 6.67
CA GLN A 184 -8.99 13.37 7.19
C GLN A 184 -7.94 13.27 6.07
N SER A 185 -8.27 12.60 4.97
CA SER A 185 -7.40 12.49 3.79
C SER A 185 -7.16 13.87 3.15
N ILE A 186 -8.17 14.70 3.01
CA ILE A 186 -8.01 16.08 2.52
C ILE A 186 -7.12 16.91 3.44
N GLN A 187 -7.25 16.77 4.77
CA GLN A 187 -6.36 17.45 5.72
C GLN A 187 -4.90 16.97 5.59
N ALA A 188 -4.70 15.68 5.37
CA ALA A 188 -3.38 15.09 5.14
C ALA A 188 -2.76 15.58 3.83
N LEU A 189 -3.53 15.63 2.74
CA LEU A 189 -3.09 16.20 1.46
C LEU A 189 -2.67 17.66 1.61
N LYS A 190 -3.45 18.48 2.33
CA LYS A 190 -3.06 19.87 2.63
C LYS A 190 -1.76 19.96 3.42
N ALA A 191 -1.49 19.00 4.32
CA ALA A 191 -0.22 18.96 5.06
C ALA A 191 0.95 18.55 4.16
N LEU A 192 0.75 17.62 3.22
CA LEU A 192 1.73 17.26 2.20
C LEU A 192 1.99 18.43 1.22
N ASN A 193 0.95 19.13 0.76
CA ASN A 193 1.12 20.31 -0.09
C ASN A 193 1.96 21.40 0.58
N LYS A 194 1.78 21.64 1.89
CA LYS A 194 2.56 22.64 2.64
C LYS A 194 4.08 22.42 2.57
N VAL A 195 4.51 21.17 2.43
CA VAL A 195 5.93 20.81 2.33
C VAL A 195 6.40 20.64 0.89
N GLY A 196 5.49 20.75 -0.10
CA GLY A 196 5.81 20.75 -1.53
C GLY A 196 5.22 19.59 -2.36
N TYR A 197 4.61 18.58 -1.75
CA TYR A 197 4.00 17.48 -2.50
C TYR A 197 2.83 17.97 -3.37
N GLY A 198 2.73 17.43 -4.59
CA GLY A 198 1.68 17.81 -5.53
C GLY A 198 1.80 19.23 -6.10
N LEU A 199 2.92 19.93 -5.85
CA LEU A 199 3.19 21.26 -6.38
C LEU A 199 4.17 21.16 -7.56
N SER A 200 3.85 21.84 -8.64
CA SER A 200 4.72 21.91 -9.83
C SER A 200 6.09 22.46 -9.47
N GLY A 201 7.14 21.83 -9.98
CA GLY A 201 8.53 22.24 -9.77
C GLY A 201 9.15 21.88 -8.41
N SER A 202 8.40 21.26 -7.49
CA SER A 202 8.94 20.83 -6.18
C SER A 202 9.85 19.61 -6.25
N GLY A 203 9.67 18.75 -7.27
CA GLY A 203 10.33 17.45 -7.38
C GLY A 203 9.75 16.35 -6.49
N LEU A 204 8.80 16.69 -5.58
CA LEU A 204 8.19 15.74 -4.66
C LEU A 204 6.96 15.08 -5.29
N GLN A 205 6.97 13.74 -5.37
CA GLN A 205 5.95 12.97 -6.06
C GLN A 205 4.83 12.50 -5.10
N LEU A 206 3.59 12.71 -5.52
CA LEU A 206 2.39 12.26 -4.82
C LEU A 206 1.39 11.69 -5.83
N ASP A 207 1.11 10.40 -5.71
CA ASP A 207 0.10 9.72 -6.51
C ASP A 207 -1.11 9.35 -5.68
N LEU A 208 -2.29 9.55 -6.26
CA LEU A 208 -3.56 9.13 -5.67
C LEU A 208 -4.10 7.91 -6.42
N VAL A 209 -4.30 6.82 -5.68
CA VAL A 209 -4.85 5.59 -6.24
C VAL A 209 -6.37 5.66 -6.25
N TYR A 210 -6.94 5.78 -7.43
CA TYR A 210 -8.36 5.65 -7.69
C TYR A 210 -8.77 4.17 -7.67
N ASN A 211 -9.81 3.83 -6.95
CA ASN A 211 -10.33 2.47 -6.87
C ASN A 211 -11.86 2.46 -6.85
N PRO A 212 -12.51 2.42 -8.03
CA PRO A 212 -13.97 2.45 -8.11
C PRO A 212 -14.58 1.23 -7.43
N ALA A 213 -15.67 1.45 -6.69
CA ALA A 213 -16.47 0.37 -6.12
C ALA A 213 -17.53 -0.08 -7.13
N GLY A 214 -17.59 -1.39 -7.41
CA GLY A 214 -18.58 -1.99 -8.29
C GLY A 214 -17.99 -2.67 -9.53
N ALA A 215 -18.86 -3.26 -10.34
CA ALA A 215 -18.48 -4.03 -11.54
C ALA A 215 -18.39 -3.11 -12.77
N PHE A 216 -17.56 -2.09 -12.72
CA PHE A 216 -17.30 -1.20 -13.85
C PHE A 216 -15.82 -0.77 -13.86
N LEU A 217 -15.33 -0.45 -15.06
CA LEU A 217 -13.97 0.03 -15.24
C LEU A 217 -13.85 1.52 -14.88
N ALA A 218 -12.64 1.94 -14.54
CA ALA A 218 -12.32 3.35 -14.39
C ALA A 218 -12.58 4.13 -15.69
N GLY A 219 -12.96 5.39 -15.58
CA GLY A 219 -13.08 6.29 -16.70
C GLY A 219 -11.73 6.68 -17.30
N ASN A 220 -11.76 7.62 -18.26
CA ASN A 220 -10.54 8.17 -18.82
C ASN A 220 -9.70 8.86 -17.73
N GLN A 221 -8.39 8.61 -17.72
CA GLN A 221 -7.48 9.11 -16.66
C GLN A 221 -7.47 10.64 -16.61
N GLN A 222 -7.39 11.33 -17.76
CA GLN A 222 -7.34 12.80 -17.77
C GLN A 222 -8.62 13.43 -17.21
N ALA A 223 -9.78 12.83 -17.49
CA ALA A 223 -11.05 13.31 -16.92
C ALA A 223 -11.10 13.08 -15.41
N LEU A 224 -10.58 11.94 -14.92
CA LEU A 224 -10.48 11.65 -13.48
C LEU A 224 -9.53 12.63 -12.78
N GLU A 225 -8.38 12.94 -13.36
CA GLU A 225 -7.43 13.91 -12.81
C GLU A 225 -8.02 15.32 -12.69
N GLN A 226 -8.96 15.70 -13.57
CA GLN A 226 -9.69 16.97 -13.46
C GLN A 226 -10.74 16.97 -12.33
N ASP A 227 -11.27 15.80 -11.97
CA ASP A 227 -12.26 15.63 -10.89
C ASP A 227 -11.61 15.63 -9.49
N PHE A 228 -10.29 15.37 -9.39
CA PHE A 228 -9.53 15.32 -8.15
C PHE A 228 -8.88 16.66 -7.79
#